data_0bec81000926e8f79a25866537181a82
#
_entry.id   0bec81000926e8f79a25866537181a82
#
_cell.length_a   1.000
_cell.length_b   1.000
_cell.length_c   1.000
_cell.angle_alpha   90.00
_cell.angle_beta   90.00
_cell.angle_gamma   90.00
#
_symmetry.space_group_name_H-M   'P 1'
#
loop_
_entity.id
_entity.type
_entity.pdbx_description
1 polymer ?
#
loop_
_entity_poly.entity_id
_entity_poly.type
_entity_poly.pdbx_seq_one_letter_code
_entity_poly.pdbx_strand_id
1 'polypeptide(L)'
;MKYYTLKFRLLTPEGNEIKDESLKQLGRELLVGMTANTDIEAFEDTDDGLNGYVQTNLFDKETLDEAIRSIPLEIKIVYEVENSEYKDWNEAWEDEGFEPIVIGNRCVIHDTHNTIQGTNTPIDITIDARMAFGTGTHETTKMVVEALLDCDLAGKRVLDCGCGTGILSLVAAKKGASWVVAYDIDEWSVKNSMHNAELNSVQSIEVLHGDANVLSHINGLFDVVVANINRNILLADMPRFKDVMAAGAKLILSGFYTADSVYIAESAGKLGLSLVQSATDNDWCCLVLQSDE
;
A
#
# COMPACT_ATOMS: atom_id res chain seq x y z
N MET A 1 2.20 -18.24 -4.81
CA MET A 1 1.45 -19.08 -3.83
C MET A 1 0.37 -19.84 -4.58
N LYS A 2 -0.14 -20.97 -4.04
CA LYS A 2 -1.27 -21.70 -4.66
C LYS A 2 -2.49 -21.48 -3.79
N TYR A 3 -3.63 -21.25 -4.43
CA TYR A 3 -4.90 -21.02 -3.76
C TYR A 3 -5.92 -22.07 -4.13
N TYR A 4 -6.88 -22.29 -3.23
CA TYR A 4 -8.18 -22.91 -3.53
C TYR A 4 -9.23 -21.82 -3.67
N THR A 5 -10.11 -21.98 -4.66
CA THR A 5 -11.39 -21.28 -4.72
C THR A 5 -12.46 -22.17 -4.10
N LEU A 6 -13.09 -21.66 -3.06
CA LEU A 6 -14.22 -22.31 -2.38
C LEU A 6 -15.50 -21.70 -2.93
N LYS A 7 -16.22 -22.42 -3.80
CA LYS A 7 -17.47 -21.95 -4.40
C LYS A 7 -18.65 -22.29 -3.51
N PHE A 8 -19.08 -21.34 -2.68
CA PHE A 8 -20.21 -21.50 -1.78
C PHE A 8 -21.53 -21.21 -2.50
N ARG A 9 -22.51 -22.09 -2.28
CA ARG A 9 -23.90 -21.91 -2.73
C ARG A 9 -24.83 -21.95 -1.54
N LEU A 10 -25.73 -20.95 -1.47
CA LEU A 10 -26.72 -20.82 -0.43
C LEU A 10 -28.06 -21.35 -0.94
N LEU A 11 -28.60 -22.32 -0.25
CA LEU A 11 -29.81 -23.04 -0.65
C LEU A 11 -30.83 -23.03 0.49
N THR A 12 -32.12 -23.25 0.17
CA THR A 12 -33.12 -23.54 1.19
C THR A 12 -32.81 -24.87 1.87
N PRO A 13 -33.39 -25.18 3.04
CA PRO A 13 -33.20 -26.49 3.69
C PRO A 13 -33.53 -27.69 2.78
N GLU A 14 -34.45 -27.52 1.86
CA GLU A 14 -34.85 -28.54 0.86
C GLU A 14 -33.84 -28.64 -0.30
N GLY A 15 -32.85 -27.72 -0.37
CA GLY A 15 -31.83 -27.71 -1.41
C GLY A 15 -32.18 -26.93 -2.67
N ASN A 16 -33.20 -26.07 -2.63
CA ASN A 16 -33.59 -25.22 -3.74
C ASN A 16 -32.88 -23.85 -3.65
N GLU A 17 -32.89 -23.11 -4.74
CA GLU A 17 -32.38 -21.73 -4.78
C GLU A 17 -33.17 -20.78 -3.85
N ILE A 18 -32.49 -19.94 -3.11
CA ILE A 18 -33.11 -18.91 -2.25
C ILE A 18 -33.53 -17.75 -3.16
N LYS A 19 -34.83 -17.48 -3.22
CA LYS A 19 -35.41 -16.38 -3.99
C LYS A 19 -35.52 -15.06 -3.24
N ASP A 20 -35.44 -15.11 -1.90
CA ASP A 20 -35.45 -13.94 -1.03
C ASP A 20 -34.05 -13.35 -0.96
N GLU A 21 -33.84 -12.23 -1.63
CA GLU A 21 -32.56 -11.53 -1.68
C GLU A 21 -32.09 -11.06 -0.30
N SER A 22 -33.01 -10.70 0.60
CA SER A 22 -32.66 -10.30 1.97
C SER A 22 -32.12 -11.50 2.77
N LEU A 23 -32.73 -12.68 2.60
CA LEU A 23 -32.27 -13.92 3.23
C LEU A 23 -30.92 -14.36 2.63
N LYS A 24 -30.76 -14.25 1.31
CA LYS A 24 -29.50 -14.57 0.62
C LYS A 24 -28.38 -13.67 1.11
N GLN A 25 -28.63 -12.35 1.20
CA GLN A 25 -27.64 -11.37 1.69
C GLN A 25 -27.25 -11.63 3.15
N LEU A 26 -28.23 -11.89 4.04
CA LEU A 26 -27.95 -12.26 5.43
C LEU A 26 -27.12 -13.55 5.51
N GLY A 27 -27.40 -14.52 4.66
CA GLY A 27 -26.63 -15.77 4.56
C GLY A 27 -25.18 -15.54 4.18
N ARG A 28 -24.91 -14.63 3.22
CA ARG A 28 -23.57 -14.23 2.82
C ARG A 28 -22.80 -13.57 3.97
N GLU A 29 -23.43 -12.58 4.62
CA GLU A 29 -22.82 -11.86 5.75
C GLU A 29 -22.47 -12.78 6.92
N LEU A 30 -23.37 -13.71 7.25
CA LEU A 30 -23.12 -14.72 8.29
C LEU A 30 -22.01 -15.69 7.88
N LEU A 31 -21.99 -16.14 6.63
CA LEU A 31 -20.92 -17.03 6.14
C LEU A 31 -19.54 -16.34 6.27
N VAL A 32 -19.40 -15.10 5.82
CA VAL A 32 -18.18 -14.33 5.96
C VAL A 32 -17.79 -14.15 7.43
N GLY A 33 -18.74 -13.76 8.28
CA GLY A 33 -18.50 -13.54 9.71
C GLY A 33 -18.10 -14.81 10.47
N MET A 34 -18.75 -15.93 10.20
CA MET A 34 -18.52 -17.21 10.91
C MET A 34 -17.27 -17.93 10.41
N THR A 35 -16.80 -17.64 9.20
CA THR A 35 -15.57 -18.23 8.64
C THR A 35 -14.33 -17.35 8.86
N ALA A 36 -14.41 -16.30 9.68
CA ALA A 36 -13.27 -15.41 9.96
C ALA A 36 -12.02 -16.12 10.54
N ASN A 37 -12.18 -17.32 11.11
CA ASN A 37 -11.06 -18.12 11.67
C ASN A 37 -10.65 -19.30 10.77
N THR A 38 -11.00 -19.29 9.49
CA THR A 38 -10.75 -20.41 8.56
C THR A 38 -9.66 -20.07 7.53
N ASP A 39 -8.85 -19.03 7.77
CA ASP A 39 -7.79 -18.57 6.87
C ASP A 39 -8.26 -18.21 5.45
N ILE A 40 -9.58 -17.99 5.24
CA ILE A 40 -10.08 -17.43 3.98
C ILE A 40 -9.74 -15.95 3.93
N GLU A 41 -8.93 -15.56 2.96
CA GLU A 41 -8.36 -14.20 2.85
C GLU A 41 -9.30 -13.20 2.18
N ALA A 42 -10.14 -13.68 1.27
CA ALA A 42 -11.06 -12.81 0.52
C ALA A 42 -12.34 -13.54 0.12
N PHE A 43 -13.41 -12.77 -0.08
CA PHE A 43 -14.68 -13.25 -0.61
C PHE A 43 -15.13 -12.38 -1.79
N GLU A 44 -15.78 -13.02 -2.76
CA GLU A 44 -16.38 -12.40 -3.92
C GLU A 44 -17.84 -12.86 -4.04
N ASP A 45 -18.76 -11.90 -4.22
CA ASP A 45 -20.18 -12.19 -4.40
C ASP A 45 -20.42 -12.88 -5.73
N THR A 46 -21.29 -13.91 -5.72
CA THR A 46 -21.80 -14.57 -6.92
C THR A 46 -23.32 -14.57 -6.91
N ASP A 47 -23.96 -14.87 -8.04
CA ASP A 47 -25.42 -14.93 -8.12
C ASP A 47 -26.01 -15.93 -7.14
N ASP A 48 -25.34 -17.07 -6.93
CA ASP A 48 -25.80 -18.18 -6.10
C ASP A 48 -25.26 -18.19 -4.67
N GLY A 49 -24.26 -17.34 -4.35
CA GLY A 49 -23.60 -17.35 -3.05
C GLY A 49 -22.33 -16.50 -2.99
N LEU A 50 -21.19 -17.14 -2.68
CA LEU A 50 -19.87 -16.51 -2.55
C LEU A 50 -18.79 -17.42 -3.12
N ASN A 51 -17.73 -16.83 -3.67
CA ASN A 51 -16.44 -17.47 -3.80
C ASN A 51 -15.55 -17.04 -2.64
N GLY A 52 -14.89 -17.97 -1.97
CA GLY A 52 -13.87 -17.71 -0.96
C GLY A 52 -12.50 -18.15 -1.46
N TYR A 53 -11.46 -17.42 -1.10
CA TYR A 53 -10.08 -17.70 -1.53
C TYR A 53 -9.21 -17.99 -0.31
N VAL A 54 -8.53 -19.15 -0.33
CA VAL A 54 -7.67 -19.61 0.77
C VAL A 54 -6.39 -20.23 0.23
N GLN A 55 -5.26 -19.98 0.88
CA GLN A 55 -4.01 -20.63 0.51
C GLN A 55 -4.11 -22.16 0.70
N THR A 56 -3.58 -22.93 -0.27
CA THR A 56 -3.70 -24.40 -0.25
C THR A 56 -3.06 -25.06 0.98
N ASN A 57 -2.02 -24.43 1.54
CA ASN A 57 -1.32 -24.91 2.74
C ASN A 57 -2.00 -24.53 4.07
N LEU A 58 -2.95 -23.58 4.05
CA LEU A 58 -3.71 -23.13 5.22
C LEU A 58 -5.13 -23.69 5.25
N PHE A 59 -5.62 -24.28 4.13
CA PHE A 59 -6.97 -24.77 4.05
C PHE A 59 -7.21 -25.96 4.98
N ASP A 60 -8.07 -25.76 5.97
CA ASP A 60 -8.57 -26.80 6.88
C ASP A 60 -10.07 -27.03 6.67
N LYS A 61 -10.38 -28.18 6.07
CA LYS A 61 -11.75 -28.57 5.76
C LYS A 61 -12.61 -28.77 7.01
N GLU A 62 -12.04 -29.31 8.09
CA GLU A 62 -12.80 -29.61 9.32
C GLU A 62 -13.22 -28.32 10.01
N THR A 63 -12.30 -27.37 10.14
CA THR A 63 -12.58 -26.04 10.70
C THR A 63 -13.63 -25.29 9.87
N LEU A 64 -13.55 -25.34 8.55
CA LEU A 64 -14.56 -24.73 7.67
C LEU A 64 -15.94 -25.39 7.82
N ASP A 65 -16.00 -26.73 7.82
CA ASP A 65 -17.27 -27.47 7.97
C ASP A 65 -17.92 -27.19 9.35
N GLU A 66 -17.13 -26.96 10.40
CA GLU A 66 -17.64 -26.59 11.73
C GLU A 66 -18.17 -25.16 11.73
N ALA A 67 -17.47 -24.22 11.12
CA ALA A 67 -17.88 -22.83 10.98
C ALA A 67 -19.23 -22.75 10.24
N ILE A 68 -19.37 -23.44 9.12
CA ILE A 68 -20.62 -23.50 8.33
C ILE A 68 -21.76 -24.07 9.17
N ARG A 69 -21.55 -25.17 9.90
CA ARG A 69 -22.57 -25.80 10.76
C ARG A 69 -23.03 -24.90 11.91
N SER A 70 -22.21 -23.98 12.34
CA SER A 70 -22.51 -23.05 13.43
C SER A 70 -23.34 -21.84 13.00
N ILE A 71 -23.58 -21.64 11.72
CA ILE A 71 -24.36 -20.51 11.20
C ILE A 71 -25.81 -20.59 11.70
N PRO A 72 -26.30 -19.58 12.45
CA PRO A 72 -27.62 -19.60 13.07
C PRO A 72 -28.73 -19.18 12.09
N LEU A 73 -28.82 -19.86 10.94
CA LEU A 73 -29.81 -19.57 9.90
C LEU A 73 -30.33 -20.88 9.30
N GLU A 74 -31.64 -20.94 9.05
CA GLU A 74 -32.26 -22.11 8.41
C GLU A 74 -32.03 -22.14 6.90
N ILE A 75 -30.76 -22.29 6.51
CA ILE A 75 -30.32 -22.47 5.12
C ILE A 75 -29.34 -23.64 5.03
N LYS A 76 -29.20 -24.16 3.83
CA LYS A 76 -28.20 -25.18 3.51
C LYS A 76 -27.07 -24.49 2.74
N ILE A 77 -25.85 -24.56 3.26
CA ILE A 77 -24.64 -24.06 2.57
C ILE A 77 -23.88 -25.30 2.07
N VAL A 78 -23.59 -25.32 0.79
CA VAL A 78 -22.72 -26.31 0.16
C VAL A 78 -21.55 -25.59 -0.51
N TYR A 79 -20.42 -26.26 -0.61
CA TYR A 79 -19.28 -25.68 -1.32
C TYR A 79 -18.52 -26.72 -2.11
N GLU A 80 -17.86 -26.27 -3.15
CA GLU A 80 -16.93 -27.03 -3.97
C GLU A 80 -15.54 -26.39 -3.82
N VAL A 81 -14.50 -27.26 -3.77
CA VAL A 81 -13.10 -26.82 -3.69
C VAL A 81 -12.48 -27.02 -5.05
N GLU A 82 -12.10 -25.95 -5.70
CA GLU A 82 -11.37 -26.01 -6.96
C GLU A 82 -9.93 -25.51 -6.74
N ASN A 83 -8.97 -26.09 -7.46
CA ASN A 83 -7.68 -25.42 -7.57
C ASN A 83 -7.93 -24.12 -8.28
N SER A 84 -7.65 -23.02 -7.61
CA SER A 84 -7.58 -21.74 -8.29
C SER A 84 -6.44 -21.86 -9.31
N GLU A 85 -6.76 -21.92 -10.61
CA GLU A 85 -5.75 -21.50 -11.56
C GLU A 85 -5.32 -20.11 -11.12
N TYR A 86 -4.02 -19.91 -10.97
CA TYR A 86 -3.47 -18.61 -10.63
C TYR A 86 -4.01 -17.59 -11.66
N LYS A 87 -5.18 -17.08 -11.40
CA LYS A 87 -5.66 -15.86 -12.01
C LYS A 87 -5.01 -14.78 -11.18
N ASP A 88 -3.97 -14.23 -11.71
CA ASP A 88 -3.43 -12.98 -11.21
C ASP A 88 -4.55 -11.94 -11.37
N TRP A 89 -5.26 -11.67 -10.27
CA TRP A 89 -6.33 -10.67 -10.26
C TRP A 89 -5.77 -9.27 -10.55
N ASN A 90 -4.44 -9.13 -10.42
CA ASN A 90 -3.74 -7.92 -10.76
C ASN A 90 -3.37 -7.88 -12.26
N GLU A 91 -3.32 -9.03 -12.96
CA GLU A 91 -2.94 -9.08 -14.38
C GLU A 91 -3.82 -8.16 -15.25
N ALA A 92 -5.13 -8.11 -14.97
CA ALA A 92 -6.05 -7.20 -15.68
C ALA A 92 -5.81 -5.72 -15.31
N TRP A 93 -5.42 -5.44 -14.07
CA TRP A 93 -5.06 -4.07 -13.62
C TRP A 93 -3.64 -3.69 -14.05
N GLU A 94 -2.74 -4.66 -14.09
CA GLU A 94 -1.36 -4.50 -14.58
C GLU A 94 -1.33 -4.24 -16.08
N ASP A 95 -2.24 -4.88 -16.86
CA ASP A 95 -2.35 -4.70 -18.31
C ASP A 95 -3.04 -3.38 -18.70
N GLU A 96 -3.96 -2.83 -17.89
CA GLU A 96 -4.61 -1.53 -18.14
C GLU A 96 -3.68 -0.36 -17.84
N GLY A 97 -2.71 -0.54 -16.93
CA GLY A 97 -1.82 0.52 -16.49
C GLY A 97 -2.53 1.66 -15.75
N PHE A 98 -1.88 2.79 -15.59
CA PHE A 98 -2.47 3.98 -14.98
C PHE A 98 -2.26 5.24 -15.84
N GLU A 99 -3.18 6.19 -15.71
CA GLU A 99 -3.05 7.49 -16.37
C GLU A 99 -1.81 8.23 -15.86
N PRO A 100 -0.98 8.76 -16.77
CA PRO A 100 0.23 9.46 -16.39
C PRO A 100 -0.03 10.65 -15.45
N ILE A 101 0.77 10.77 -14.42
CA ILE A 101 0.69 11.84 -13.44
C ILE A 101 1.68 12.93 -13.82
N VAL A 102 1.17 14.10 -14.12
CA VAL A 102 1.99 15.26 -14.48
C VAL A 102 1.98 16.27 -13.34
N ILE A 103 3.15 16.56 -12.79
CA ILE A 103 3.34 17.52 -11.69
C ILE A 103 4.00 18.77 -12.23
N GLY A 104 3.16 19.68 -12.72
CA GLY A 104 3.58 20.88 -13.39
C GLY A 104 4.50 20.59 -14.58
N ASN A 105 5.58 21.34 -14.71
CA ASN A 105 6.65 21.09 -15.68
C ASN A 105 7.88 20.42 -15.02
N ARG A 106 7.73 19.82 -13.83
CA ARG A 106 8.84 19.33 -12.99
C ARG A 106 9.02 17.82 -13.04
N CYS A 107 7.91 17.08 -13.07
CA CYS A 107 7.95 15.63 -12.99
C CYS A 107 6.79 15.01 -13.79
N VAL A 108 7.05 13.91 -14.46
CA VAL A 108 6.05 13.00 -15.02
C VAL A 108 6.30 11.60 -14.47
N ILE A 109 5.22 10.93 -14.12
CA ILE A 109 5.23 9.54 -13.66
C ILE A 109 4.22 8.80 -14.52
N HIS A 110 4.64 7.71 -15.12
CA HIS A 110 3.81 6.92 -16.01
C HIS A 110 4.16 5.44 -15.88
N ASP A 111 3.28 4.57 -16.35
CA ASP A 111 3.59 3.16 -16.47
C ASP A 111 4.36 2.83 -17.77
N THR A 112 4.64 1.55 -18.00
CA THR A 112 5.33 1.07 -19.19
C THR A 112 4.48 1.14 -20.45
N HIS A 113 3.15 1.25 -20.35
CA HIS A 113 2.19 1.23 -21.46
C HIS A 113 1.72 2.63 -21.85
N ASN A 114 1.50 3.49 -20.87
CA ASN A 114 0.88 4.82 -21.02
C ASN A 114 1.94 5.94 -20.95
N THR A 115 2.90 5.92 -21.87
CA THR A 115 3.94 6.96 -21.92
C THR A 115 3.43 8.25 -22.54
N ILE A 116 3.76 9.40 -21.96
CA ILE A 116 3.47 10.71 -22.57
C ILE A 116 4.61 11.10 -23.50
N GLN A 117 4.33 11.18 -24.79
CA GLN A 117 5.31 11.69 -25.76
C GLN A 117 5.41 13.21 -25.70
N GLY A 118 6.62 13.75 -25.67
CA GLY A 118 6.88 15.20 -25.80
C GLY A 118 6.81 16.00 -24.50
N THR A 119 6.74 15.38 -23.34
CA THR A 119 6.96 16.07 -22.06
C THR A 119 8.46 16.34 -21.92
N ASN A 120 8.82 17.61 -21.82
CA ASN A 120 10.19 18.02 -21.55
C ASN A 120 10.34 18.29 -20.04
N THR A 121 9.91 17.33 -19.21
CA THR A 121 10.05 17.43 -17.76
C THR A 121 11.43 16.95 -17.32
N PRO A 122 12.08 17.63 -16.37
CA PRO A 122 13.41 17.24 -15.90
C PRO A 122 13.45 15.91 -15.16
N ILE A 123 12.31 15.45 -14.61
CA ILE A 123 12.17 14.16 -13.94
C ILE A 123 11.08 13.39 -14.66
N ASP A 124 11.48 12.24 -15.19
CA ASP A 124 10.64 11.26 -15.89
C ASP A 124 10.84 9.91 -15.19
N ILE A 125 9.73 9.32 -14.72
CA ILE A 125 9.73 8.10 -13.93
C ILE A 125 8.76 7.09 -14.54
N THR A 126 9.28 5.93 -14.87
CA THR A 126 8.48 4.78 -15.29
C THR A 126 8.25 3.86 -14.10
N ILE A 127 7.01 3.52 -13.83
CA ILE A 127 6.60 2.59 -12.77
C ILE A 127 5.95 1.37 -13.39
N ASP A 128 6.43 0.19 -13.01
CA ASP A 128 5.79 -1.08 -13.25
C ASP A 128 5.20 -1.55 -11.90
N ALA A 129 3.92 -1.33 -11.70
CA ALA A 129 3.26 -1.60 -10.41
C ALA A 129 2.77 -3.04 -10.34
N ARG A 130 3.68 -3.97 -10.06
CA ARG A 130 3.36 -5.39 -9.90
C ARG A 130 3.13 -5.71 -8.44
N MET A 131 1.88 -6.05 -8.07
CA MET A 131 1.51 -6.52 -6.73
C MET A 131 2.01 -5.63 -5.58
N ALA A 132 2.31 -4.35 -5.83
CA ALA A 132 2.78 -3.40 -4.84
C ALA A 132 1.85 -2.19 -4.78
N PHE A 133 1.66 -1.65 -3.57
CA PHE A 133 0.91 -0.42 -3.38
C PHE A 133 1.71 0.80 -3.87
N GLY A 134 1.04 1.78 -4.44
CA GLY A 134 1.67 3.05 -4.84
C GLY A 134 1.88 3.20 -6.35
N THR A 135 0.81 3.09 -7.14
CA THR A 135 0.81 3.43 -8.58
C THR A 135 1.08 4.92 -8.82
N GLY A 136 0.98 5.75 -7.77
CA GLY A 136 1.15 7.20 -7.86
C GLY A 136 -0.14 7.98 -8.14
N THR A 137 -1.22 7.32 -8.52
CA THR A 137 -2.52 7.97 -8.84
C THR A 137 -3.22 8.50 -7.60
N HIS A 138 -2.88 8.03 -6.41
CA HIS A 138 -3.48 8.44 -5.16
C HIS A 138 -3.04 9.86 -4.77
N GLU A 139 -3.95 10.66 -4.23
CA GLU A 139 -3.75 12.07 -3.83
C GLU A 139 -2.54 12.22 -2.91
N THR A 140 -2.36 11.29 -1.96
CA THR A 140 -1.24 11.32 -1.02
C THR A 140 0.11 11.23 -1.71
N THR A 141 0.25 10.35 -2.71
CA THR A 141 1.50 10.19 -3.46
C THR A 141 1.85 11.48 -4.20
N LYS A 142 0.86 12.09 -4.87
CA LYS A 142 1.04 13.36 -5.58
C LYS A 142 1.51 14.47 -4.65
N MET A 143 0.85 14.64 -3.49
CA MET A 143 1.23 15.67 -2.50
C MET A 143 2.65 15.45 -1.97
N VAL A 144 3.05 14.20 -1.69
CA VAL A 144 4.39 13.88 -1.21
C VAL A 144 5.44 14.11 -2.29
N VAL A 145 5.15 13.76 -3.55
CA VAL A 145 6.05 14.06 -4.68
C VAL A 145 6.24 15.57 -4.82
N GLU A 146 5.18 16.38 -4.75
CA GLU A 146 5.26 17.83 -4.77
C GLU A 146 6.17 18.35 -3.64
N ALA A 147 5.99 17.85 -2.42
CA ALA A 147 6.82 18.22 -1.27
C ALA A 147 8.30 17.83 -1.45
N LEU A 148 8.59 16.65 -2.01
CA LEU A 148 9.95 16.22 -2.36
C LEU A 148 10.57 17.12 -3.45
N LEU A 149 9.77 17.50 -4.45
CA LEU A 149 10.21 18.43 -5.50
C LEU A 149 10.53 19.83 -4.98
N ASP A 150 9.95 20.24 -3.86
CA ASP A 150 10.22 21.53 -3.20
C ASP A 150 11.45 21.46 -2.27
N CYS A 151 11.97 20.26 -1.97
CA CYS A 151 13.18 20.08 -1.18
C CYS A 151 14.43 20.23 -2.06
N ASP A 152 15.52 20.79 -1.50
CA ASP A 152 16.85 20.66 -2.09
C ASP A 152 17.42 19.29 -1.70
N LEU A 153 17.49 18.38 -2.68
CA LEU A 153 17.94 17.00 -2.49
C LEU A 153 19.34 16.75 -3.08
N ALA A 154 19.97 17.74 -3.70
CA ALA A 154 21.28 17.55 -4.32
C ALA A 154 22.34 17.15 -3.27
N GLY A 155 22.88 15.94 -3.43
CA GLY A 155 23.87 15.38 -2.51
C GLY A 155 23.33 14.92 -1.14
N LYS A 156 22.02 14.98 -0.92
CA LYS A 156 21.34 14.63 0.33
C LYS A 156 21.13 13.12 0.49
N ARG A 157 20.94 12.70 1.74
CA ARG A 157 20.54 11.34 2.12
C ARG A 157 19.06 11.33 2.42
N VAL A 158 18.32 10.43 1.78
CA VAL A 158 16.86 10.33 1.91
C VAL A 158 16.48 8.94 2.44
N LEU A 159 15.50 8.91 3.35
CA LEU A 159 14.88 7.68 3.83
C LEU A 159 13.42 7.62 3.37
N ASP A 160 13.01 6.50 2.78
CA ASP A 160 11.65 6.22 2.32
C ASP A 160 11.06 5.05 3.13
N CYS A 161 10.08 5.35 3.97
CA CYS A 161 9.50 4.43 4.94
C CYS A 161 8.17 3.86 4.41
N GLY A 162 8.11 2.55 4.14
CA GLY A 162 6.98 1.92 3.46
C GLY A 162 6.97 2.29 1.98
N CYS A 163 8.03 1.90 1.27
CA CYS A 163 8.32 2.41 -0.07
C CYS A 163 7.37 1.91 -1.18
N GLY A 164 6.65 0.80 -0.98
CA GLY A 164 5.76 0.23 -1.99
C GLY A 164 6.46 0.02 -3.33
N THR A 165 5.97 0.68 -4.38
CA THR A 165 6.57 0.66 -5.73
C THR A 165 7.94 1.36 -5.82
N GLY A 166 8.37 2.08 -4.80
CA GLY A 166 9.60 2.88 -4.79
C GLY A 166 9.48 4.25 -5.48
N ILE A 167 8.28 4.69 -5.79
CA ILE A 167 8.04 5.96 -6.53
C ILE A 167 8.67 7.18 -5.84
N LEU A 168 8.55 7.29 -4.51
CA LEU A 168 9.10 8.41 -3.75
C LEU A 168 10.64 8.36 -3.72
N SER A 169 11.19 7.16 -3.57
CA SER A 169 12.63 6.89 -3.68
C SER A 169 13.18 7.30 -5.04
N LEU A 170 12.47 6.98 -6.12
CA LEU A 170 12.86 7.34 -7.49
C LEU A 170 12.82 8.85 -7.71
N VAL A 171 11.79 9.55 -7.22
CA VAL A 171 11.71 11.01 -7.25
C VAL A 171 12.91 11.62 -6.53
N ALA A 172 13.22 11.12 -5.32
CA ALA A 172 14.36 11.63 -4.55
C ALA A 172 15.69 11.40 -5.26
N ALA A 173 15.92 10.22 -5.80
CA ALA A 173 17.16 9.88 -6.52
C ALA A 173 17.31 10.70 -7.79
N LYS A 174 16.27 10.80 -8.64
CA LYS A 174 16.31 11.61 -9.88
C LYS A 174 16.42 13.12 -9.61
N LYS A 175 16.02 13.58 -8.42
CA LYS A 175 16.21 14.96 -7.97
C LYS A 175 17.62 15.20 -7.41
N GLY A 176 18.49 14.21 -7.38
CA GLY A 176 19.91 14.34 -7.05
C GLY A 176 20.29 13.89 -5.65
N ALA A 177 19.45 13.16 -4.94
CA ALA A 177 19.83 12.52 -3.69
C ALA A 177 21.04 11.60 -3.92
N SER A 178 22.06 11.73 -3.04
CA SER A 178 23.29 10.95 -3.16
C SER A 178 23.11 9.50 -2.75
N TRP A 179 22.18 9.26 -1.84
CA TRP A 179 21.80 7.93 -1.38
C TRP A 179 20.38 7.95 -0.83
N VAL A 180 19.58 6.97 -1.26
CA VAL A 180 18.23 6.73 -0.78
C VAL A 180 18.20 5.37 -0.14
N VAL A 181 17.76 5.30 1.11
CA VAL A 181 17.41 4.04 1.76
C VAL A 181 15.90 3.94 1.76
N ALA A 182 15.39 2.81 1.33
CA ALA A 182 13.97 2.50 1.32
C ALA A 182 13.72 1.22 2.11
N TYR A 183 12.57 1.07 2.76
CA TYR A 183 12.18 -0.20 3.32
C TYR A 183 10.67 -0.43 3.22
N ASP A 184 10.30 -1.70 3.18
CA ASP A 184 8.91 -2.13 3.25
C ASP A 184 8.80 -3.46 3.99
N ILE A 185 7.67 -3.67 4.69
CA ILE A 185 7.38 -4.91 5.40
C ILE A 185 6.96 -6.03 4.43
N ASP A 186 6.45 -5.64 3.28
CA ASP A 186 6.01 -6.56 2.23
C ASP A 186 7.16 -6.91 1.27
N GLU A 187 7.45 -8.20 1.14
CA GLU A 187 8.52 -8.70 0.26
C GLU A 187 8.27 -8.36 -1.23
N TRP A 188 7.01 -8.30 -1.66
CA TRP A 188 6.66 -7.95 -3.04
C TRP A 188 6.93 -6.48 -3.31
N SER A 189 6.60 -5.59 -2.38
CA SER A 189 6.94 -4.17 -2.44
C SER A 189 8.45 -3.96 -2.55
N VAL A 190 9.24 -4.69 -1.76
CA VAL A 190 10.71 -4.64 -1.84
C VAL A 190 11.21 -5.04 -3.24
N LYS A 191 10.74 -6.17 -3.77
CA LYS A 191 11.11 -6.65 -5.11
C LYS A 191 10.68 -5.68 -6.21
N ASN A 192 9.48 -5.14 -6.10
CA ASN A 192 8.94 -4.19 -7.07
C ASN A 192 9.71 -2.87 -7.04
N SER A 193 10.03 -2.35 -5.86
CA SER A 193 10.86 -1.14 -5.72
C SER A 193 12.25 -1.30 -6.33
N MET A 194 12.89 -2.46 -6.12
CA MET A 194 14.18 -2.79 -6.76
C MET A 194 14.06 -2.87 -8.29
N HIS A 195 13.02 -3.55 -8.80
CA HIS A 195 12.72 -3.62 -10.21
C HIS A 195 12.52 -2.23 -10.84
N ASN A 196 11.75 -1.38 -10.20
CA ASN A 196 11.50 -0.02 -10.66
C ASN A 196 12.77 0.86 -10.62
N ALA A 197 13.67 0.64 -9.65
CA ALA A 197 14.97 1.30 -9.63
C ALA A 197 15.82 0.91 -10.84
N GLU A 198 15.87 -0.38 -11.20
CA GLU A 198 16.53 -0.88 -12.40
C GLU A 198 15.91 -0.32 -13.68
N LEU A 199 14.57 -0.35 -13.80
CA LEU A 199 13.80 0.17 -14.93
C LEU A 199 14.13 1.65 -15.20
N ASN A 200 14.32 2.43 -14.15
CA ASN A 200 14.69 3.85 -14.24
C ASN A 200 16.20 4.10 -14.29
N SER A 201 17.03 3.06 -14.35
CA SER A 201 18.51 3.13 -14.36
C SER A 201 19.07 3.89 -13.13
N VAL A 202 18.43 3.76 -11.97
CA VAL A 202 18.83 4.39 -10.70
C VAL A 202 19.58 3.37 -9.85
N GLN A 203 20.82 3.71 -9.43
CA GLN A 203 21.68 2.85 -8.61
C GLN A 203 21.88 3.36 -7.18
N SER A 204 21.36 4.54 -6.87
CA SER A 204 21.55 5.18 -5.57
C SER A 204 20.46 4.82 -4.55
N ILE A 205 19.62 3.82 -4.83
CA ILE A 205 18.57 3.34 -3.96
C ILE A 205 18.98 1.98 -3.37
N GLU A 206 18.95 1.87 -2.05
CA GLU A 206 19.09 0.63 -1.29
C GLU A 206 17.74 0.27 -0.69
N VAL A 207 17.19 -0.91 -1.02
CA VAL A 207 15.86 -1.35 -0.56
C VAL A 207 16.02 -2.48 0.43
N LEU A 208 15.41 -2.36 1.61
CA LEU A 208 15.48 -3.30 2.71
C LEU A 208 14.11 -3.92 2.99
N HIS A 209 14.09 -5.20 3.33
CA HIS A 209 12.87 -5.88 3.77
C HIS A 209 12.76 -5.80 5.29
N GLY A 210 11.67 -5.25 5.81
CA GLY A 210 11.36 -5.16 7.24
C GLY A 210 10.56 -3.93 7.62
N ASP A 211 10.33 -3.77 8.90
CA ASP A 211 9.70 -2.62 9.52
C ASP A 211 10.74 -1.57 9.96
N ALA A 212 10.33 -0.54 10.72
CA ALA A 212 11.24 0.50 11.22
C ALA A 212 12.39 -0.02 12.11
N ASN A 213 12.43 -1.31 12.48
CA ASN A 213 13.57 -1.88 13.21
C ASN A 213 14.82 -1.97 12.33
N VAL A 214 14.69 -2.02 11.00
CA VAL A 214 15.84 -2.00 10.08
C VAL A 214 16.71 -0.76 10.27
N LEU A 215 16.12 0.36 10.74
CA LEU A 215 16.83 1.61 10.98
C LEU A 215 17.97 1.50 12.01
N SER A 216 17.87 0.54 12.94
CA SER A 216 18.92 0.27 13.94
C SER A 216 20.22 -0.26 13.34
N HIS A 217 20.18 -0.73 12.09
CA HIS A 217 21.34 -1.29 11.37
C HIS A 217 21.92 -0.33 10.32
N ILE A 218 21.29 0.85 10.13
CA ILE A 218 21.72 1.83 9.15
C ILE A 218 22.63 2.87 9.81
N ASN A 219 23.79 3.10 9.20
CA ASN A 219 24.73 4.09 9.69
C ASN A 219 24.49 5.48 9.10
N GLY A 220 24.60 6.49 9.96
CA GLY A 220 24.50 7.90 9.59
C GLY A 220 23.06 8.42 9.59
N LEU A 221 22.92 9.73 9.46
CA LEU A 221 21.66 10.44 9.55
C LEU A 221 21.13 10.79 8.16
N PHE A 222 19.82 11.06 8.08
CA PHE A 222 19.11 11.43 6.86
C PHE A 222 18.74 12.93 6.90
N ASP A 223 18.88 13.60 5.76
CA ASP A 223 18.48 14.99 5.56
C ASP A 223 16.96 15.10 5.30
N VAL A 224 16.37 14.07 4.69
CA VAL A 224 14.93 13.99 4.45
C VAL A 224 14.47 12.58 4.77
N VAL A 225 13.38 12.47 5.54
CA VAL A 225 12.65 11.25 5.79
C VAL A 225 11.26 11.41 5.20
N VAL A 226 10.79 10.44 4.44
CA VAL A 226 9.45 10.43 3.86
C VAL A 226 8.71 9.16 4.27
N ALA A 227 7.43 9.29 4.64
CA ALA A 227 6.57 8.18 4.97
C ALA A 227 5.14 8.46 4.49
N ASN A 228 4.68 7.67 3.52
CA ASN A 228 3.32 7.71 3.00
C ASN A 228 2.60 6.41 3.40
N ILE A 229 2.31 6.25 4.67
CA ILE A 229 1.77 5.06 5.30
C ILE A 229 0.63 5.42 6.27
N ASN A 230 -0.10 4.40 6.75
CA ASN A 230 -1.26 4.69 7.59
C ASN A 230 -0.89 5.38 8.92
N ARG A 231 -1.82 6.18 9.44
CA ARG A 231 -1.68 7.00 10.65
C ARG A 231 -1.13 6.24 11.86
N ASN A 232 -1.61 5.02 12.11
CA ASN A 232 -1.25 4.30 13.34
C ASN A 232 0.22 3.89 13.33
N ILE A 233 0.73 3.47 12.17
CA ILE A 233 2.14 3.12 11.98
C ILE A 233 2.99 4.40 12.04
N LEU A 234 2.57 5.49 11.39
CA LEU A 234 3.26 6.78 11.48
C LEU A 234 3.48 7.21 12.92
N LEU A 235 2.44 7.16 13.75
CA LEU A 235 2.53 7.54 15.17
C LEU A 235 3.43 6.61 15.98
N ALA A 236 3.43 5.31 15.67
CA ALA A 236 4.27 4.33 16.35
C ALA A 236 5.76 4.46 15.99
N ASP A 237 6.06 4.73 14.72
CA ASP A 237 7.42 4.73 14.19
C ASP A 237 8.07 6.12 14.15
N MET A 238 7.31 7.20 14.31
CA MET A 238 7.81 8.58 14.29
C MET A 238 8.98 8.85 15.25
N PRO A 239 9.03 8.29 16.49
CA PRO A 239 10.23 8.41 17.33
C PRO A 239 11.49 7.85 16.67
N ARG A 240 11.38 6.69 15.99
CA ARG A 240 12.50 6.08 15.27
C ARG A 240 12.92 6.89 14.04
N PHE A 241 11.95 7.49 13.34
CA PHE A 241 12.26 8.42 12.24
C PHE A 241 13.08 9.60 12.77
N LYS A 242 12.67 10.17 13.91
CA LYS A 242 13.40 11.29 14.54
C LYS A 242 14.82 10.91 14.93
N ASP A 243 15.04 9.69 15.45
CA ASP A 243 16.37 9.23 15.89
C ASP A 243 17.39 9.13 14.73
N VAL A 244 16.92 8.96 13.49
CA VAL A 244 17.78 8.86 12.29
C VAL A 244 17.83 10.15 11.47
N MET A 245 17.19 11.23 11.92
CA MET A 245 17.18 12.53 11.25
C MET A 245 18.40 13.37 11.65
N ALA A 246 19.00 14.04 10.67
CA ALA A 246 19.99 15.07 10.91
C ALA A 246 19.35 16.33 11.54
N ALA A 247 20.18 17.20 12.15
CA ALA A 247 19.74 18.52 12.58
C ALA A 247 19.22 19.32 11.37
N GLY A 248 18.07 19.98 11.50
CA GLY A 248 17.42 20.71 10.43
C GLY A 248 16.81 19.84 9.32
N ALA A 249 16.82 18.50 9.46
CA ALA A 249 16.26 17.58 8.50
C ALA A 249 14.73 17.72 8.40
N LYS A 250 14.17 17.34 7.24
CA LYS A 250 12.73 17.35 7.00
C LYS A 250 12.12 15.96 7.15
N LEU A 251 10.91 15.92 7.73
CA LEU A 251 10.06 14.75 7.77
C LEU A 251 8.77 15.04 6.99
N ILE A 252 8.52 14.29 5.92
CA ILE A 252 7.35 14.42 5.07
C ILE A 252 6.42 13.25 5.35
N LEU A 253 5.22 13.53 5.84
CA LEU A 253 4.23 12.52 6.25
C LEU A 253 2.95 12.64 5.43
N SER A 254 2.42 11.51 4.98
CA SER A 254 1.10 11.40 4.36
C SER A 254 0.53 9.98 4.57
N GLY A 255 -0.64 9.65 3.96
CA GLY A 255 -1.32 8.38 4.16
C GLY A 255 -2.35 8.44 5.30
N PHE A 256 -2.83 9.65 5.62
CA PHE A 256 -3.84 9.91 6.64
C PHE A 256 -4.80 11.02 6.21
N TYR A 257 -5.96 11.04 6.85
CA TYR A 257 -6.99 12.03 6.56
C TYR A 257 -6.71 13.38 7.19
N THR A 258 -7.22 14.45 6.59
CA THR A 258 -7.12 15.82 7.10
C THR A 258 -7.57 15.95 8.55
N ALA A 259 -8.57 15.19 8.97
CA ALA A 259 -9.05 15.16 10.35
C ALA A 259 -7.99 14.72 11.38
N ASP A 260 -7.00 13.93 10.94
CA ASP A 260 -5.91 13.43 11.79
C ASP A 260 -4.70 14.36 11.86
N SER A 261 -4.63 15.38 10.99
CA SER A 261 -3.45 16.23 10.79
C SER A 261 -2.99 16.95 12.06
N VAL A 262 -3.94 17.50 12.82
CA VAL A 262 -3.65 18.20 14.08
C VAL A 262 -3.01 17.24 15.09
N TYR A 263 -3.58 16.06 15.25
CA TYR A 263 -3.07 15.07 16.19
C TYR A 263 -1.66 14.56 15.83
N ILE A 264 -1.40 14.37 14.53
CA ILE A 264 -0.07 13.98 14.04
C ILE A 264 0.93 15.11 14.26
N ALA A 265 0.57 16.36 13.94
CA ALA A 265 1.44 17.52 14.15
C ALA A 265 1.77 17.75 15.63
N GLU A 266 0.79 17.61 16.53
CA GLU A 266 1.02 17.70 17.99
C GLU A 266 1.94 16.58 18.50
N SER A 267 1.78 15.36 17.97
CA SER A 267 2.64 14.22 18.31
C SER A 267 4.06 14.44 17.83
N ALA A 268 4.24 14.98 16.64
CA ALA A 268 5.54 15.36 16.09
C ALA A 268 6.21 16.49 16.92
N GLY A 269 5.42 17.49 17.35
CA GLY A 269 5.90 18.57 18.20
C GLY A 269 6.50 18.10 19.52
N LYS A 270 5.98 17.00 20.11
CA LYS A 270 6.55 16.39 21.32
C LYS A 270 7.93 15.76 21.10
N LEU A 271 8.29 15.52 19.85
CA LEU A 271 9.59 14.99 19.43
C LEU A 271 10.56 16.08 18.93
N GLY A 272 10.20 17.36 19.06
CA GLY A 272 11.03 18.46 18.54
C GLY A 272 10.97 18.61 17.01
N LEU A 273 9.80 18.33 16.43
CA LEU A 273 9.52 18.49 15.01
C LEU A 273 8.50 19.60 14.83
N SER A 274 8.88 20.66 14.13
CA SER A 274 8.01 21.81 13.89
C SER A 274 7.35 21.72 12.52
N LEU A 275 6.03 21.98 12.44
CA LEU A 275 5.32 22.00 11.16
C LEU A 275 5.75 23.21 10.33
N VAL A 276 6.23 22.96 9.09
CA VAL A 276 6.69 24.03 8.18
C VAL A 276 5.80 24.18 6.94
N GLN A 277 5.09 23.11 6.54
CA GLN A 277 4.17 23.15 5.40
C GLN A 277 3.09 22.07 5.55
N SER A 278 1.89 22.33 5.05
CA SER A 278 0.83 21.35 4.90
C SER A 278 0.13 21.49 3.54
N ALA A 279 -0.32 20.37 3.00
CA ALA A 279 -1.14 20.33 1.80
C ALA A 279 -2.32 19.38 2.04
N THR A 280 -3.43 19.64 1.34
CA THR A 280 -4.62 18.80 1.36
C THR A 280 -5.14 18.61 -0.05
N ASP A 281 -5.56 17.39 -0.35
CA ASP A 281 -6.24 17.06 -1.59
C ASP A 281 -7.39 16.09 -1.25
N ASN A 282 -8.62 16.49 -1.56
CA ASN A 282 -9.84 15.87 -1.03
C ASN A 282 -9.78 15.76 0.51
N ASP A 283 -9.98 14.56 1.05
CA ASP A 283 -9.92 14.29 2.49
C ASP A 283 -8.52 13.94 3.00
N TRP A 284 -7.52 13.89 2.11
CA TRP A 284 -6.14 13.49 2.44
C TRP A 284 -5.26 14.68 2.79
N CYS A 285 -4.22 14.42 3.59
CA CYS A 285 -3.29 15.44 4.05
C CYS A 285 -1.83 15.00 3.88
N CYS A 286 -0.98 15.98 3.59
CA CYS A 286 0.48 15.85 3.65
C CYS A 286 1.04 16.93 4.58
N LEU A 287 1.91 16.54 5.51
CA LEU A 287 2.62 17.45 6.41
C LEU A 287 4.11 17.39 6.13
N VAL A 288 4.74 18.57 6.08
CA VAL A 288 6.20 18.70 6.09
C VAL A 288 6.59 19.28 7.43
N LEU A 289 7.38 18.52 8.16
CA LEU A 289 7.90 18.86 9.48
C LEU A 289 9.41 19.06 9.39
N GLN A 290 9.97 19.85 10.27
CA GLN A 290 11.43 20.10 10.34
C GLN A 290 11.92 19.80 11.75
N SER A 291 13.04 19.08 11.83
CA SER A 291 13.77 18.87 13.08
C SER A 291 14.42 20.17 13.54
N ASP A 292 14.34 20.45 14.82
CA ASP A 292 15.11 21.54 15.43
C ASP A 292 16.61 21.34 15.18
N GLU A 293 17.37 22.45 15.18
CA GLU A 293 18.83 22.48 14.98
C GLU A 293 19.58 21.82 16.15
#